data_0dcbdf9d2ad74dfac1d4a075cecf826f
#
_entry.id   0dcbdf9d2ad74dfac1d4a075cecf826f
#
_cell.length_a   1.000
_cell.length_b   1.000
_cell.length_c   1.000
_cell.angle_alpha   90.00
_cell.angle_beta   90.00
_cell.angle_gamma   90.00
#
_symmetry.space_group_name_H-M   'P 1'
#
loop_
_entity.id
_entity.type
_entity.pdbx_description
1 polymer ?
#
loop_
_entity_poly.entity_id
_entity_poly.type
_entity_poly.pdbx_seq_one_letter_code
_entity_poly.pdbx_strand_id
1 'polypeptide(L)'
;LLLEPKWRCEAQQSSLLVTYRVNNASLLAERAPHAALSGVYFSVAIPPETPVVGSVLSQPVGDWDPDAQQLAWQRAASLPLGDGEAHKILARFPVAAQGTPQPVSVAWQLTAHTVSDVGLEARAGAHPIVFASVHRETVAGKYFAQP
;
A
#
# COMPACT_ATOMS: atom_id res chain seq x y z
N LEU A 1 -0.82 1.94 -7.60
CA LEU A 1 -1.67 2.40 -6.53
C LEU A 1 -1.46 3.90 -6.33
N LEU A 2 -2.53 4.69 -6.28
CA LEU A 2 -2.51 6.12 -5.98
C LEU A 2 -2.89 6.31 -4.52
N LEU A 3 -2.11 7.11 -3.78
CA LEU A 3 -2.34 7.41 -2.37
C LEU A 3 -2.38 8.92 -2.14
N GLU A 4 -3.34 9.34 -1.34
CA GLU A 4 -3.51 10.74 -0.91
C GLU A 4 -3.66 10.78 0.62
N PRO A 5 -2.55 10.87 1.38
CA PRO A 5 -2.61 11.05 2.82
C PRO A 5 -2.93 12.51 3.16
N LYS A 6 -3.83 12.69 4.13
CA LYS A 6 -4.19 14.01 4.67
C LYS A 6 -4.10 13.96 6.19
N TRP A 7 -3.28 14.82 6.75
CA TRP A 7 -3.09 14.93 8.18
C TRP A 7 -3.76 16.19 8.76
N ARG A 8 -4.24 16.04 9.97
CA ARG A 8 -4.63 17.14 10.83
C ARG A 8 -3.96 16.94 12.18
N CYS A 9 -2.93 17.73 12.46
CA CYS A 9 -2.12 17.64 13.68
C CYS A 9 -2.51 18.78 14.64
N GLU A 10 -3.13 18.42 15.74
CA GLU A 10 -3.56 19.31 16.82
C GLU A 10 -2.70 19.07 18.09
N ALA A 11 -2.82 19.92 19.08
CA ALA A 11 -1.98 19.89 20.28
C ALA A 11 -2.02 18.55 21.04
N GLN A 12 -3.16 17.86 21.04
CA GLN A 12 -3.36 16.62 21.79
C GLN A 12 -3.87 15.46 20.93
N GLN A 13 -4.01 15.68 19.62
CA GLN A 13 -4.52 14.67 18.69
C GLN A 13 -3.97 14.88 17.31
N SER A 14 -3.48 13.80 16.70
CA SER A 14 -3.23 13.74 15.28
C SER A 14 -4.25 12.84 14.60
N SER A 15 -4.77 13.27 13.45
CA SER A 15 -5.73 12.51 12.65
C SER A 15 -5.19 12.31 11.24
N LEU A 16 -5.34 11.11 10.72
CA LEU A 16 -4.92 10.72 9.39
C LEU A 16 -6.12 10.23 8.58
N LEU A 17 -6.28 10.75 7.39
CA LEU A 17 -7.13 10.20 6.34
C LEU A 17 -6.25 9.79 5.17
N VAL A 18 -6.24 8.52 4.82
CA VAL A 18 -5.63 8.03 3.59
C VAL A 18 -6.74 7.71 2.61
N THR A 19 -6.76 8.37 1.47
CA THR A 19 -7.58 7.96 0.33
C THR A 19 -6.68 7.20 -0.65
N TYR A 20 -7.09 6.02 -1.09
CA TYR A 20 -6.32 5.24 -2.03
C TYR A 20 -7.20 4.57 -3.08
N ARG A 21 -6.65 4.39 -4.28
CA ARG A 21 -7.31 3.71 -5.40
C ARG A 21 -6.29 3.10 -6.34
N VAL A 22 -6.71 2.12 -7.11
CA VAL A 22 -5.88 1.61 -8.21
C VAL A 22 -5.84 2.65 -9.34
N ASN A 23 -4.68 2.81 -9.97
CA ASN A 23 -4.57 3.61 -11.19
C ASN A 23 -5.07 2.80 -12.38
N ASN A 24 -6.37 2.85 -12.64
CA ASN A 24 -7.01 2.15 -13.73
C ASN A 24 -6.69 2.72 -15.13
N ALA A 25 -6.08 3.90 -15.19
CA ALA A 25 -5.57 4.49 -16.44
C ALA A 25 -4.15 3.99 -16.81
N SER A 26 -3.58 3.04 -16.05
CA SER A 26 -2.29 2.44 -16.38
C SER A 26 -2.43 1.45 -17.54
N LEU A 27 -1.39 1.35 -18.40
CA LEU A 27 -1.33 0.36 -19.47
C LEU A 27 -1.52 -1.08 -18.97
N LEU A 28 -1.09 -1.36 -17.75
CA LEU A 28 -1.26 -2.67 -17.12
C LEU A 28 -2.74 -2.97 -16.81
N ALA A 29 -3.48 -1.99 -16.28
CA ALA A 29 -4.91 -2.15 -16.02
C ALA A 29 -5.70 -2.33 -17.31
N GLU A 30 -5.29 -1.68 -18.39
CA GLU A 30 -5.89 -1.81 -19.72
C GLU A 30 -5.66 -3.20 -20.33
N ARG A 31 -4.43 -3.75 -20.18
CA ARG A 31 -4.05 -5.07 -20.72
C ARG A 31 -4.52 -6.25 -19.87
N ALA A 32 -4.60 -6.07 -18.56
CA ALA A 32 -4.96 -7.11 -17.60
C ALA A 32 -5.97 -6.63 -16.58
N PRO A 33 -7.19 -6.25 -16.97
CA PRO A 33 -8.20 -5.67 -16.08
C PRO A 33 -8.65 -6.63 -14.97
N HIS A 34 -8.47 -7.93 -15.17
CA HIS A 34 -8.81 -8.96 -14.18
C HIS A 34 -7.69 -9.27 -13.18
N ALA A 35 -6.47 -8.76 -13.45
CA ALA A 35 -5.38 -8.87 -12.49
C ALA A 35 -5.68 -8.01 -11.25
N ALA A 36 -5.14 -8.42 -10.10
CA ALA A 36 -5.41 -7.76 -8.84
C ALA A 36 -4.15 -7.64 -7.99
N LEU A 37 -4.05 -6.52 -7.27
CA LEU A 37 -3.05 -6.35 -6.22
C LEU A 37 -3.47 -7.17 -5.01
N SER A 38 -2.56 -8.02 -4.52
CA SER A 38 -2.74 -8.83 -3.32
C SER A 38 -1.78 -8.40 -2.22
N GLY A 39 -2.03 -8.84 -0.99
CA GLY A 39 -1.18 -8.53 0.15
C GLY A 39 -1.01 -7.03 0.39
N VAL A 40 -2.01 -6.22 0.07
CA VAL A 40 -1.92 -4.77 0.23
C VAL A 40 -1.83 -4.43 1.70
N TYR A 41 -0.72 -3.82 2.08
CA TYR A 41 -0.35 -3.51 3.45
C TYR A 41 0.01 -2.02 3.55
N PHE A 42 -0.59 -1.34 4.50
CA PHE A 42 -0.29 0.06 4.81
C PHE A 42 0.32 0.15 6.19
N SER A 43 1.22 1.10 6.39
CA SER A 43 1.70 1.43 7.73
C SER A 43 2.07 2.90 7.86
N VAL A 44 1.96 3.39 9.08
CA VAL A 44 2.40 4.74 9.48
C VAL A 44 3.06 4.65 10.85
N ALA A 45 4.22 5.28 10.99
CA ALA A 45 4.90 5.39 12.27
C ALA A 45 4.72 6.81 12.83
N ILE A 46 4.46 6.88 14.12
CA ILE A 46 4.44 8.16 14.86
C ILE A 46 5.81 8.34 15.50
N PRO A 47 6.46 9.49 15.30
CA PRO A 47 7.82 9.68 15.78
C PRO A 47 7.88 9.76 17.33
N PRO A 48 8.98 9.31 17.93
CA PRO A 48 9.12 9.24 19.40
C PRO A 48 9.06 10.62 20.09
N GLU A 49 9.28 11.70 19.36
CA GLU A 49 9.17 13.08 19.87
C GLU A 49 7.71 13.49 20.15
N THR A 50 6.77 12.79 19.57
CA THR A 50 5.33 13.01 19.77
C THR A 50 4.62 11.71 20.13
N PRO A 51 4.96 11.09 21.29
CA PRO A 51 4.48 9.76 21.63
C PRO A 51 2.96 9.71 21.74
N VAL A 52 2.38 8.61 21.31
CA VAL A 52 0.96 8.31 21.50
C VAL A 52 0.71 8.00 22.98
N VAL A 53 -0.25 8.69 23.58
CA VAL A 53 -0.53 8.62 25.03
C VAL A 53 -1.85 7.94 25.40
N GLY A 54 -2.50 7.30 24.47
CA GLY A 54 -3.79 6.67 24.70
C GLY A 54 -4.13 5.63 23.65
N SER A 55 -5.40 5.27 23.57
CA SER A 55 -5.85 4.29 22.59
C SER A 55 -5.91 4.88 21.18
N VAL A 56 -5.24 4.24 20.25
CA VAL A 56 -5.35 4.54 18.81
C VAL A 56 -6.68 4.03 18.29
N LEU A 57 -7.39 4.86 17.56
CA LEU A 57 -8.64 4.50 16.89
C LEU A 57 -8.43 4.49 15.39
N SER A 58 -8.89 3.44 14.71
CA SER A 58 -8.82 3.39 13.25
C SER A 58 -10.01 2.70 12.61
N GLN A 59 -10.29 3.08 11.37
CA GLN A 59 -11.30 2.47 10.52
C GLN A 59 -10.76 2.36 9.07
N PRO A 60 -10.62 1.11 8.54
CA PRO A 60 -10.83 -0.15 9.23
C PRO A 60 -9.92 -0.30 10.46
N VAL A 61 -10.24 -1.25 11.33
CA VAL A 61 -9.41 -1.53 12.50
C VAL A 61 -8.03 -1.97 12.01
N GLY A 62 -7.00 -1.30 12.50
CA GLY A 62 -5.60 -1.61 12.25
C GLY A 62 -4.95 -2.24 13.47
N ASP A 63 -3.75 -2.73 13.26
CA ASP A 63 -2.88 -3.32 14.28
C ASP A 63 -1.92 -2.24 14.80
N TRP A 64 -2.05 -1.88 16.08
CA TRP A 64 -1.22 -0.87 16.72
C TRP A 64 -0.12 -1.51 17.54
N ASP A 65 1.13 -1.24 17.17
CA ASP A 65 2.32 -1.63 17.93
C ASP A 65 2.78 -0.42 18.79
N PRO A 66 2.58 -0.46 20.11
CA PRO A 66 2.97 0.63 21.01
C PRO A 66 4.48 0.75 21.17
N ASP A 67 5.26 -0.32 21.02
CA ASP A 67 6.71 -0.30 21.15
C ASP A 67 7.36 0.34 19.93
N ALA A 68 6.87 0.01 18.75
CA ALA A 68 7.30 0.61 17.50
C ALA A 68 6.62 1.95 17.19
N GLN A 69 5.60 2.34 17.95
CA GLN A 69 4.73 3.50 17.69
C GLN A 69 4.20 3.47 16.25
N GLN A 70 3.79 2.28 15.77
CA GLN A 70 3.39 2.04 14.40
C GLN A 70 1.97 1.49 14.32
N LEU A 71 1.16 2.06 13.43
CA LEU A 71 -0.14 1.53 13.07
C LEU A 71 -0.08 0.91 11.68
N ALA A 72 -0.58 -0.30 11.55
CA ALA A 72 -0.58 -1.05 10.31
C ALA A 72 -1.99 -1.54 9.93
N TRP A 73 -2.22 -1.68 8.62
CA TRP A 73 -3.45 -2.22 8.07
C TRP A 73 -3.12 -3.20 6.96
N GLN A 74 -3.67 -4.39 7.07
CA GLN A 74 -3.61 -5.37 6.00
C GLN A 74 -5.00 -5.51 5.37
N ARG A 75 -5.07 -5.31 4.05
CA ARG A 75 -6.31 -5.54 3.32
C ARG A 75 -6.47 -7.03 3.05
N ALA A 76 -7.57 -7.60 3.53
CA ALA A 76 -7.87 -9.01 3.31
C ALA A 76 -8.24 -9.33 1.86
N ALA A 77 -8.98 -8.42 1.20
CA ALA A 77 -9.40 -8.59 -0.19
C ALA A 77 -8.38 -7.96 -1.15
N SER A 78 -8.14 -8.61 -2.28
CA SER A 78 -7.35 -8.06 -3.38
C SER A 78 -8.05 -6.83 -4.01
N LEU A 79 -7.26 -5.99 -4.67
CA LEU A 79 -7.72 -4.82 -5.41
C LEU A 79 -7.59 -5.09 -6.91
N PRO A 80 -8.70 -5.32 -7.65
CA PRO A 80 -8.65 -5.48 -9.10
C PRO A 80 -8.04 -4.26 -9.79
N LEU A 81 -7.21 -4.47 -10.82
CA LEU A 81 -6.57 -3.38 -11.56
C LEU A 81 -7.59 -2.52 -12.34
N GLY A 82 -8.71 -3.11 -12.73
CA GLY A 82 -9.81 -2.40 -13.38
C GLY A 82 -10.72 -1.61 -12.44
N ASP A 83 -10.54 -1.81 -11.11
CA ASP A 83 -11.35 -1.11 -10.10
C ASP A 83 -10.79 0.29 -9.86
N GLY A 84 -11.57 1.31 -10.19
CA GLY A 84 -11.22 2.71 -9.92
C GLY A 84 -11.84 3.25 -8.63
N GLU A 85 -12.47 2.40 -7.81
CA GLU A 85 -13.12 2.82 -6.57
C GLU A 85 -12.11 3.38 -5.57
N ALA A 86 -12.50 4.48 -4.93
CA ALA A 86 -11.69 5.10 -3.88
C ALA A 86 -12.01 4.50 -2.52
N HIS A 87 -10.99 3.99 -1.87
CA HIS A 87 -11.07 3.46 -0.51
C HIS A 87 -10.47 4.44 0.50
N LYS A 88 -10.86 4.32 1.77
CA LYS A 88 -10.41 5.21 2.83
C LYS A 88 -9.93 4.43 4.03
N ILE A 89 -8.87 4.96 4.65
CA ILE A 89 -8.38 4.59 5.97
C ILE A 89 -8.43 5.84 6.83
N LEU A 90 -8.99 5.74 8.02
CA LEU A 90 -9.04 6.80 9.01
C LEU A 90 -8.28 6.33 10.25
N ALA A 91 -7.47 7.20 10.83
CA ALA A 91 -6.82 6.95 12.12
C ALA A 91 -6.80 8.19 13.00
N ARG A 92 -6.84 7.99 14.31
CA ARG A 92 -6.69 9.03 15.33
C ARG A 92 -5.72 8.57 16.39
N PHE A 93 -4.75 9.41 16.65
CA PHE A 93 -3.66 9.20 17.58
C PHE A 93 -3.75 10.26 18.67
N PRO A 94 -4.13 9.91 19.91
CA PRO A 94 -3.96 10.82 21.05
C PRO A 94 -2.46 11.00 21.28
N VAL A 95 -1.96 12.22 21.22
CA VAL A 95 -0.52 12.53 21.33
C VAL A 95 -0.23 13.48 22.48
N ALA A 96 0.96 13.38 23.06
CA ALA A 96 1.37 14.23 24.19
C ALA A 96 1.71 15.67 23.75
N ALA A 97 2.06 15.86 22.49
CA ALA A 97 2.39 17.17 21.91
C ALA A 97 1.94 17.22 20.43
N GLN A 98 1.85 18.43 19.89
CA GLN A 98 1.50 18.61 18.47
C GLN A 98 2.56 17.94 17.58
N GLY A 99 2.12 16.96 16.80
CA GLY A 99 2.97 16.26 15.84
C GLY A 99 3.09 16.97 14.50
N THR A 100 3.86 16.35 13.62
CA THR A 100 3.98 16.71 12.21
C THR A 100 3.42 15.61 11.33
N PRO A 101 2.96 15.94 10.10
CA PRO A 101 2.57 14.93 9.13
C PRO A 101 3.67 13.90 8.88
N GLN A 102 3.29 12.62 8.88
CA GLN A 102 4.22 11.50 8.64
C GLN A 102 3.93 10.81 7.32
N PRO A 103 4.94 10.23 6.64
CA PRO A 103 4.73 9.46 5.44
C PRO A 103 3.96 8.18 5.72
N VAL A 104 3.07 7.82 4.81
CA VAL A 104 2.36 6.52 4.81
C VAL A 104 3.09 5.56 3.89
N SER A 105 3.47 4.41 4.40
CA SER A 105 4.06 3.33 3.60
C SER A 105 2.97 2.45 3.04
N VAL A 106 3.19 1.92 1.84
CA VAL A 106 2.35 0.87 1.25
C VAL A 106 3.23 -0.20 0.60
N ALA A 107 2.82 -1.45 0.76
CA ALA A 107 3.38 -2.60 0.04
C ALA A 107 2.25 -3.42 -0.59
N TRP A 108 2.53 -4.11 -1.68
CA TRP A 108 1.59 -4.96 -2.40
C TRP A 108 2.31 -5.96 -3.30
N GLN A 109 1.61 -6.94 -3.77
CA GLN A 109 2.08 -7.95 -4.71
C GLN A 109 1.16 -8.02 -5.93
N LEU A 110 1.73 -8.31 -7.08
CA LEU A 110 1.00 -8.58 -8.32
C LEU A 110 1.50 -9.90 -8.88
N THR A 111 0.68 -10.93 -8.78
CA THR A 111 1.02 -12.30 -9.24
C THR A 111 0.66 -12.48 -10.70
N ALA A 112 1.44 -13.28 -11.41
CA ALA A 112 1.28 -13.65 -12.83
C ALA A 112 1.49 -12.51 -13.84
N HIS A 113 1.71 -11.28 -13.39
CA HIS A 113 1.98 -10.10 -14.23
C HIS A 113 3.19 -9.34 -13.73
N THR A 114 3.89 -8.66 -14.64
CA THR A 114 4.96 -7.74 -14.30
C THR A 114 4.58 -6.33 -14.73
N VAL A 115 4.88 -5.34 -13.90
CA VAL A 115 4.62 -3.93 -14.21
C VAL A 115 5.39 -3.48 -15.46
N SER A 116 6.58 -4.06 -15.67
CA SER A 116 7.46 -3.76 -16.80
C SER A 116 7.14 -4.53 -18.08
N ASP A 117 6.16 -5.46 -18.05
CA ASP A 117 5.81 -6.34 -19.17
C ASP A 117 7.02 -7.13 -19.76
N VAL A 118 7.97 -7.50 -18.91
CA VAL A 118 9.16 -8.26 -19.30
C VAL A 118 8.77 -9.68 -19.67
N GLY A 119 9.02 -10.09 -20.88
CA GLY A 119 8.89 -11.46 -21.36
C GLY A 119 10.22 -12.22 -21.28
N LEU A 120 10.16 -13.52 -21.05
CA LEU A 120 11.30 -14.43 -21.14
C LEU A 120 11.17 -15.26 -22.40
N GLU A 121 12.20 -15.23 -23.24
CA GLU A 121 12.35 -16.12 -24.39
C GLU A 121 13.67 -16.89 -24.25
N ALA A 122 13.61 -18.20 -24.38
CA ALA A 122 14.80 -19.02 -24.41
C ALA A 122 14.89 -19.76 -25.74
N ARG A 123 16.11 -19.86 -26.28
CA ARG A 123 16.38 -20.57 -27.55
C ARG A 123 17.61 -21.48 -27.40
N ALA A 124 17.53 -22.68 -27.96
CA ALA A 124 18.68 -23.54 -28.17
C ALA A 124 19.03 -23.51 -29.67
N GLY A 125 19.99 -22.66 -30.05
CA GLY A 125 20.25 -22.36 -31.45
C GLY A 125 19.08 -21.67 -32.12
N ALA A 126 18.57 -22.25 -33.21
CA ALA A 126 17.40 -21.72 -33.94
C ALA A 126 16.05 -22.20 -33.35
N HIS A 127 16.07 -23.13 -32.39
CA HIS A 127 14.85 -23.71 -31.85
C HIS A 127 14.37 -22.98 -30.59
N PRO A 128 13.09 -22.58 -30.52
CA PRO A 128 12.52 -22.03 -29.29
C PRO A 128 12.41 -23.12 -28.22
N ILE A 129 12.79 -22.80 -26.97
CA ILE A 129 12.56 -23.65 -25.83
C ILE A 129 11.21 -23.27 -25.22
N VAL A 130 10.32 -24.24 -25.10
CA VAL A 130 9.03 -24.07 -24.44
C VAL A 130 9.20 -24.38 -22.96
N PHE A 131 8.94 -23.40 -22.10
CA PHE A 131 8.92 -23.63 -20.65
C PHE A 131 7.65 -24.40 -20.25
N ALA A 132 7.79 -25.38 -19.38
CA ALA A 132 6.64 -26.09 -18.80
C ALA A 132 5.80 -25.16 -17.90
N SER A 133 6.45 -24.22 -17.23
CA SER A 133 5.78 -23.17 -16.46
C SER A 133 6.69 -21.94 -16.35
N VAL A 134 6.09 -20.76 -16.30
CA VAL A 134 6.77 -19.48 -15.99
C VAL A 134 6.01 -18.81 -14.88
N HIS A 135 6.67 -18.63 -13.73
CA HIS A 135 6.12 -17.83 -12.63
C HIS A 135 6.54 -16.37 -12.82
N ARG A 136 5.59 -15.46 -12.76
CA ARG A 136 5.82 -14.01 -12.83
C ARG A 136 5.21 -13.35 -11.61
N GLU A 137 5.99 -12.51 -10.96
CA GLU A 137 5.55 -11.79 -9.80
C GLU A 137 6.16 -10.39 -9.78
N THR A 138 5.39 -9.41 -9.36
CA THR A 138 5.90 -8.10 -8.99
C THR A 138 5.62 -7.89 -7.51
N VAL A 139 6.67 -7.71 -6.74
CA VAL A 139 6.59 -7.33 -5.32
C VAL A 139 6.97 -5.87 -5.23
N ALA A 140 6.04 -5.04 -4.78
CA ALA A 140 6.33 -3.66 -4.48
C ALA A 140 7.13 -3.60 -3.18
N GLY A 141 8.26 -2.90 -3.21
CA GLY A 141 8.92 -2.44 -2.01
C GLY A 141 8.06 -1.43 -1.24
N LYS A 142 8.62 -0.81 -0.23
CA LYS A 142 7.94 0.27 0.50
C LYS A 142 7.88 1.52 -0.38
N TYR A 143 6.67 1.96 -0.71
CA TYR A 143 6.41 3.29 -1.24
C TYR A 143 5.98 4.21 -0.12
N PHE A 144 6.47 5.44 -0.16
CA PHE A 144 6.13 6.47 0.81
C PHE A 144 5.30 7.54 0.11
N ALA A 145 4.05 7.72 0.53
CA ALA A 145 3.28 8.89 0.17
C ALA A 145 3.55 9.98 1.21
N GLN A 146 4.17 11.07 0.79
CA GLN A 146 4.34 12.25 1.62
C GLN A 146 3.04 13.06 1.64
N PRO A 147 2.75 13.72 2.76
CA PRO A 147 1.58 14.60 2.89
C PRO A 147 1.69 15.84 2.04
#